data_ab07624175c90d13643fc564003cdafe
#
_entry.id   ab07624175c90d13643fc564003cdafe
#
_cell.length_a   1.000
_cell.length_b   1.000
_cell.length_c   1.000
_cell.angle_alpha   90.00
_cell.angle_beta   90.00
_cell.angle_gamma   90.00
#
_symmetry.space_group_name_H-M   'P 1'
#
loop_
_entity.id
_entity.type
_entity.pdbx_description
1 polymer ?
#
loop_
_entity_poly.entity_id
_entity_poly.type
_entity_poly.pdbx_seq_one_letter_code
_entity_poly.pdbx_strand_id
1 'polypeptide(L)'
;MRKLTIALSLVLAAFALNVSAKSPQDRVTALHLVQKIYVEDMGTSPETARFRLLLEDQLSANGFTVVAKREEADGVLGGVVSLVDPGVFGGPTDIIVTARLTSLDSSRLWSTNNPGDNGQDSFLHPVSSLKFKEPIEYRAKELAKKLNRDRAKSAKAAGVKASK
;
A
#
# COMPACT_ATOMS: atom_id res chain seq x y z
N MET A 1 51.72 -2.13 -54.81
CA MET A 1 50.68 -1.24 -54.22
C MET A 1 49.67 -2.11 -53.52
N ARG A 2 49.79 -2.23 -52.19
CA ARG A 2 48.93 -3.08 -51.39
C ARG A 2 47.81 -2.19 -50.81
N LYS A 3 46.55 -2.49 -51.13
CA LYS A 3 45.37 -1.83 -50.58
C LYS A 3 45.07 -2.45 -49.24
N LEU A 4 45.25 -1.67 -48.20
CA LEU A 4 44.89 -2.03 -46.80
C LEU A 4 43.38 -1.74 -46.57
N THR A 5 42.57 -2.77 -46.49
CA THR A 5 41.15 -2.65 -46.19
C THR A 5 41.00 -2.79 -44.68
N ILE A 6 40.73 -1.69 -44.00
CA ILE A 6 40.42 -1.67 -42.58
C ILE A 6 38.94 -2.00 -42.45
N ALA A 7 38.64 -3.21 -41.97
CA ALA A 7 37.30 -3.59 -41.56
C ALA A 7 37.03 -3.05 -40.15
N LEU A 8 36.24 -1.98 -40.06
CA LEU A 8 35.77 -1.42 -38.83
C LEU A 8 34.59 -2.29 -38.32
N SER A 9 34.88 -3.23 -37.44
CA SER A 9 33.89 -4.04 -36.78
C SER A 9 33.15 -3.18 -35.71
N LEU A 10 31.97 -2.73 -36.06
CA LEU A 10 31.05 -2.03 -35.16
C LEU A 10 30.43 -3.08 -34.21
N VAL A 11 31.04 -3.25 -33.03
CA VAL A 11 30.42 -4.03 -31.94
C VAL A 11 29.31 -3.20 -31.34
N LEU A 12 28.10 -3.39 -31.85
CA LEU A 12 26.87 -2.86 -31.27
C LEU A 12 26.57 -3.70 -30.04
N ALA A 13 27.06 -3.28 -28.88
CA ALA A 13 26.66 -3.84 -27.60
C ALA A 13 25.18 -3.44 -27.35
N ALA A 14 24.27 -4.31 -27.76
CA ALA A 14 22.88 -4.24 -27.40
C ALA A 14 22.78 -4.48 -25.89
N PHE A 15 22.81 -3.40 -25.09
CA PHE A 15 22.31 -3.42 -23.73
C PHE A 15 20.79 -3.67 -23.80
N ALA A 16 20.43 -4.94 -23.83
CA ALA A 16 19.08 -5.35 -23.56
C ALA A 16 18.77 -4.96 -22.11
N LEU A 17 18.18 -3.78 -21.94
CA LEU A 17 17.47 -3.43 -20.72
C LEU A 17 16.36 -4.48 -20.57
N ASN A 18 16.64 -5.53 -19.80
CA ASN A 18 15.63 -6.44 -19.31
C ASN A 18 14.72 -5.66 -18.36
N VAL A 19 13.85 -4.82 -18.92
CA VAL A 19 12.64 -4.41 -18.25
C VAL A 19 11.80 -5.68 -18.16
N SER A 20 11.95 -6.38 -17.06
CA SER A 20 11.13 -7.53 -16.72
C SER A 20 9.69 -7.02 -16.54
N ALA A 21 9.01 -6.82 -17.65
CA ALA A 21 7.57 -6.59 -17.62
C ALA A 21 6.96 -7.83 -16.97
N LYS A 22 6.42 -7.64 -15.75
CA LYS A 22 5.74 -8.69 -15.01
C LYS A 22 4.75 -9.36 -15.96
N SER A 23 4.89 -10.67 -16.19
CA SER A 23 4.05 -11.43 -17.10
C SER A 23 2.57 -11.21 -16.73
N PRO A 24 1.63 -11.19 -17.68
CA PRO A 24 0.19 -11.13 -17.38
C PRO A 24 -0.28 -12.22 -16.40
N GLN A 25 0.45 -13.33 -16.29
CA GLN A 25 0.16 -14.42 -15.35
C GLN A 25 0.59 -14.12 -13.90
N ASP A 26 1.44 -13.11 -13.67
CA ASP A 26 1.90 -12.73 -12.32
C ASP A 26 1.01 -11.67 -11.66
N ARG A 27 -0.17 -11.42 -12.23
CA ARG A 27 -1.10 -10.43 -11.68
C ARG A 27 -1.69 -10.92 -10.36
N VAL A 28 -1.51 -10.13 -9.32
CA VAL A 28 -2.11 -10.39 -8.03
C VAL A 28 -3.62 -10.13 -8.11
N THR A 29 -4.40 -11.20 -7.98
CA THR A 29 -5.87 -11.16 -8.06
C THR A 29 -6.55 -11.31 -6.71
N ALA A 30 -5.79 -11.60 -5.65
CA ALA A 30 -6.33 -11.83 -4.32
C ALA A 30 -5.45 -11.20 -3.24
N LEU A 31 -6.07 -10.74 -2.17
CA LEU A 31 -5.41 -10.02 -1.07
C LEU A 31 -4.29 -10.83 -0.42
N HIS A 32 -4.45 -12.14 -0.28
CA HIS A 32 -3.45 -12.99 0.39
C HIS A 32 -2.13 -13.13 -0.40
N LEU A 33 -2.13 -12.81 -1.69
CA LEU A 33 -0.95 -12.84 -2.55
C LEU A 33 -0.12 -11.56 -2.47
N VAL A 34 -0.68 -10.49 -1.87
CA VAL A 34 0.01 -9.20 -1.76
C VAL A 34 1.12 -9.29 -0.72
N GLN A 35 2.35 -9.06 -1.14
CA GLN A 35 3.52 -8.94 -0.28
C GLN A 35 4.16 -7.56 -0.38
N LYS A 36 4.23 -7.00 -1.60
CA LYS A 36 4.83 -5.69 -1.87
C LYS A 36 3.74 -4.64 -2.05
N ILE A 37 3.82 -3.57 -1.28
CA ILE A 37 2.85 -2.48 -1.30
C ILE A 37 3.55 -1.16 -1.65
N TYR A 38 3.01 -0.46 -2.64
CA TYR A 38 3.29 0.95 -2.85
C TYR A 38 2.21 1.78 -2.18
N VAL A 39 2.60 2.77 -1.38
CA VAL A 39 1.67 3.68 -0.69
C VAL A 39 1.59 4.99 -1.46
N GLU A 40 0.41 5.32 -1.99
CA GLU A 40 0.15 6.60 -2.67
C GLU A 40 0.04 7.76 -1.67
N ASP A 41 0.15 8.97 -2.17
CA ASP A 41 -0.16 10.15 -1.37
C ASP A 41 -1.66 10.17 -1.02
N MET A 42 -1.95 10.35 0.26
CA MET A 42 -3.32 10.31 0.80
C MET A 42 -3.88 11.71 1.08
N GLY A 43 -3.22 12.73 0.55
CA GLY A 43 -3.56 14.15 0.68
C GLY A 43 -2.32 15.03 0.57
N THR A 44 -2.52 16.35 0.61
CA THR A 44 -1.47 17.35 0.36
C THR A 44 -0.99 18.07 1.62
N SER A 45 -1.58 17.78 2.80
CA SER A 45 -1.18 18.44 4.05
C SER A 45 0.05 17.77 4.68
N PRO A 46 0.80 18.48 5.53
CA PRO A 46 1.90 17.89 6.28
C PRO A 46 1.49 16.68 7.13
N GLU A 47 0.27 16.71 7.68
CA GLU A 47 -0.28 15.64 8.50
C GLU A 47 -0.53 14.37 7.68
N THR A 48 -1.02 14.53 6.43
CA THR A 48 -1.23 13.38 5.53
C THR A 48 0.10 12.78 5.09
N ALA A 49 1.13 13.61 4.86
CA ALA A 49 2.48 13.12 4.59
C ALA A 49 3.06 12.35 5.79
N ARG A 50 2.88 12.89 7.01
CA ARG A 50 3.26 12.19 8.25
C ARG A 50 2.51 10.87 8.43
N PHE A 51 1.19 10.86 8.17
CA PHE A 51 0.39 9.64 8.21
C PHE A 51 0.94 8.58 7.26
N ARG A 52 1.28 8.96 6.02
CA ARG A 52 1.86 8.05 5.03
C ARG A 52 3.15 7.40 5.56
N LEU A 53 4.08 8.17 6.08
CA LEU A 53 5.35 7.65 6.65
C LEU A 53 5.08 6.67 7.79
N LEU A 54 4.21 7.03 8.73
CA LEU A 54 3.82 6.15 9.83
C LEU A 54 3.14 4.87 9.35
N LEU A 55 2.33 4.96 8.30
CA LEU A 55 1.67 3.81 7.69
C LEU A 55 2.67 2.88 7.02
N GLU A 56 3.65 3.41 6.30
CA GLU A 56 4.74 2.64 5.67
C GLU A 56 5.52 1.84 6.73
N ASP A 57 5.86 2.46 7.86
CA ASP A 57 6.52 1.79 9.00
C ASP A 57 5.65 0.68 9.58
N GLN A 58 4.35 0.96 9.79
CA GLN A 58 3.42 -0.01 10.34
C GLN A 58 3.13 -1.17 9.38
N LEU A 59 3.09 -0.95 8.08
CA LEU A 59 2.96 -2.00 7.07
C LEU A 59 4.19 -2.91 7.11
N SER A 60 5.39 -2.34 7.17
CA SER A 60 6.64 -3.08 7.27
C SER A 60 6.67 -3.94 8.56
N ALA A 61 6.27 -3.36 9.69
CA ALA A 61 6.16 -4.08 10.97
C ALA A 61 5.11 -5.22 10.94
N ASN A 62 4.13 -5.16 10.05
CA ASN A 62 3.10 -6.19 9.85
C ASN A 62 3.43 -7.17 8.72
N GLY A 63 4.67 -7.22 8.23
CA GLY A 63 5.16 -8.22 7.29
C GLY A 63 4.80 -7.95 5.83
N PHE A 64 4.60 -6.69 5.46
CA PHE A 64 4.59 -6.24 4.08
C PHE A 64 5.95 -5.64 3.71
N THR A 65 6.31 -5.72 2.45
CA THR A 65 7.46 -4.98 1.89
C THR A 65 6.94 -3.70 1.26
N VAL A 66 7.29 -2.55 1.82
CA VAL A 66 6.97 -1.26 1.20
C VAL A 66 7.99 -0.96 0.11
N VAL A 67 7.52 -0.62 -1.08
CA VAL A 67 8.36 -0.31 -2.24
C VAL A 67 8.23 1.14 -2.64
N ALA A 68 9.33 1.72 -3.15
CA ALA A 68 9.38 3.12 -3.55
C ALA A 68 8.76 3.39 -4.93
N LYS A 69 8.64 2.35 -5.77
CA LYS A 69 8.11 2.46 -7.12
C LYS A 69 6.85 1.63 -7.27
N ARG A 70 5.84 2.22 -7.90
CA ARG A 70 4.55 1.58 -8.15
C ARG A 70 4.68 0.27 -8.94
N GLU A 71 5.60 0.24 -9.91
CA GLU A 71 5.82 -0.88 -10.82
C GLU A 71 6.40 -2.12 -10.13
N GLU A 72 7.03 -1.93 -8.96
CA GLU A 72 7.63 -3.00 -8.15
C GLU A 72 6.63 -3.62 -7.17
N ALA A 73 5.43 -3.01 -7.03
CA ALA A 73 4.43 -3.44 -6.09
C ALA A 73 3.58 -4.60 -6.59
N ASP A 74 3.01 -5.36 -5.67
CA ASP A 74 1.92 -6.30 -5.92
C ASP A 74 0.56 -5.60 -5.80
N GLY A 75 0.50 -4.56 -4.98
CA GLY A 75 -0.68 -3.74 -4.79
C GLY A 75 -0.35 -2.29 -4.43
N VAL A 76 -1.26 -1.42 -4.77
CA VAL A 76 -1.19 0.02 -4.55
C VAL A 76 -2.20 0.40 -3.48
N LEU A 77 -1.72 0.90 -2.35
CA LEU A 77 -2.54 1.38 -1.24
C LEU A 77 -2.73 2.88 -1.37
N GLY A 78 -3.91 3.29 -1.71
CA GLY A 78 -4.31 4.69 -1.81
C GLY A 78 -5.51 5.00 -0.95
N GLY A 79 -5.84 6.28 -0.79
CA GLY A 79 -6.97 6.69 0.02
C GLY A 79 -7.02 8.18 0.31
N VAL A 80 -7.83 8.53 1.30
CA VAL A 80 -7.99 9.90 1.78
C VAL A 80 -7.88 9.90 3.30
N VAL A 81 -7.10 10.83 3.82
CA VAL A 81 -7.01 11.14 5.25
C VAL A 81 -7.63 12.51 5.46
N SER A 82 -8.66 12.57 6.28
CA SER A 82 -9.36 13.79 6.63
C SER A 82 -9.19 14.07 8.12
N LEU A 83 -8.77 15.29 8.45
CA LEU A 83 -8.76 15.80 9.81
C LEU A 83 -10.15 16.36 10.13
N VAL A 84 -10.72 15.92 11.23
CA VAL A 84 -11.99 16.45 11.73
C VAL A 84 -11.67 17.43 12.84
N ASP A 85 -11.95 18.71 12.58
CA ASP A 85 -11.84 19.76 13.59
C ASP A 85 -12.95 19.55 14.64
N PRO A 86 -12.61 19.49 15.93
CA PRO A 86 -13.58 19.33 17.00
C PRO A 86 -14.54 20.51 17.19
N GLY A 87 -14.39 21.57 16.42
CA GLY A 87 -15.23 22.76 16.46
C GLY A 87 -15.03 23.61 17.72
N VAL A 88 -15.97 24.55 17.95
CA VAL A 88 -15.88 25.61 18.96
C VAL A 88 -15.82 25.09 20.41
N PHE A 89 -16.17 23.84 20.65
CA PHE A 89 -16.21 23.23 21.98
C PHE A 89 -14.93 22.50 22.40
N GLY A 90 -13.88 22.58 21.58
CA GLY A 90 -12.53 22.15 21.96
C GLY A 90 -12.45 20.67 22.35
N GLY A 91 -12.71 19.78 21.40
CA GLY A 91 -12.37 18.35 21.53
C GLY A 91 -11.04 18.01 20.85
N PRO A 92 -10.58 16.79 20.93
CA PRO A 92 -9.39 16.36 20.18
C PRO A 92 -9.73 16.27 18.69
N THR A 93 -8.77 16.66 17.85
CA THR A 93 -8.83 16.43 16.42
C THR A 93 -8.95 14.93 16.16
N ASP A 94 -10.00 14.49 15.49
CA ASP A 94 -10.14 13.11 15.05
C ASP A 94 -9.65 12.97 13.60
N ILE A 95 -9.28 11.75 13.23
CA ILE A 95 -8.74 11.43 11.92
C ILE A 95 -9.59 10.35 11.29
N ILE A 96 -10.21 10.69 10.17
CA ILE A 96 -10.93 9.72 9.34
C ILE A 96 -10.02 9.25 8.23
N VAL A 97 -9.86 7.94 8.11
CA VAL A 97 -9.07 7.32 7.06
C VAL A 97 -9.97 6.43 6.21
N THR A 98 -10.05 6.73 4.93
CA THR A 98 -10.64 5.85 3.93
C THR A 98 -9.54 5.36 3.02
N ALA A 99 -9.30 4.06 2.99
CA ALA A 99 -8.23 3.46 2.20
C ALA A 99 -8.73 2.29 1.37
N ARG A 100 -8.05 2.07 0.24
CA ARG A 100 -8.27 0.92 -0.66
C ARG A 100 -6.93 0.39 -1.14
N LEU A 101 -6.85 -0.91 -1.30
CA LEU A 101 -5.75 -1.58 -1.97
C LEU A 101 -6.24 -2.07 -3.33
N THR A 102 -5.52 -1.71 -4.37
CA THR A 102 -5.78 -2.17 -5.74
C THR A 102 -4.57 -2.92 -6.27
N SER A 103 -4.78 -3.85 -7.19
CA SER A 103 -3.70 -4.40 -8.01
C SER A 103 -3.20 -3.33 -9.00
N LEU A 104 -2.11 -3.63 -9.71
CA LEU A 104 -1.54 -2.69 -10.71
C LEU A 104 -2.50 -2.42 -11.89
N ASP A 105 -3.42 -3.33 -12.18
CA ASP A 105 -4.49 -3.16 -13.18
C ASP A 105 -5.73 -2.46 -12.63
N SER A 106 -5.64 -1.87 -11.44
CA SER A 106 -6.70 -1.14 -10.74
C SER A 106 -7.86 -2.00 -10.24
N SER A 107 -7.76 -3.33 -10.25
CA SER A 107 -8.74 -4.20 -9.62
C SER A 107 -8.69 -4.06 -8.11
N ARG A 108 -9.84 -3.87 -7.47
CA ARG A 108 -9.91 -3.69 -6.03
C ARG A 108 -9.67 -5.02 -5.30
N LEU A 109 -8.64 -5.07 -4.47
CA LEU A 109 -8.28 -6.22 -3.64
C LEU A 109 -8.83 -6.11 -2.21
N TRP A 110 -8.91 -4.87 -1.70
CA TRP A 110 -9.37 -4.59 -0.35
C TRP A 110 -9.79 -3.12 -0.18
N SER A 111 -10.63 -2.84 0.81
CA SER A 111 -10.92 -1.47 1.25
C SER A 111 -11.36 -1.42 2.72
N THR A 112 -11.25 -0.25 3.33
CA THR A 112 -11.76 0.01 4.69
C THR A 112 -13.28 -0.10 4.76
N ASN A 113 -13.98 0.20 3.64
CA ASN A 113 -15.43 0.16 3.51
C ASN A 113 -15.84 -1.06 2.68
N ASN A 114 -15.73 -2.25 3.23
CA ASN A 114 -16.18 -3.46 2.55
C ASN A 114 -17.71 -3.59 2.70
N PRO A 115 -18.48 -3.74 1.60
CA PRO A 115 -19.95 -3.84 1.67
C PRO A 115 -20.49 -5.07 2.41
N GLY A 116 -19.63 -5.98 2.85
CA GLY A 116 -20.01 -7.17 3.64
C GLY A 116 -19.69 -7.06 5.12
N ASP A 117 -18.93 -6.09 5.53
CA ASP A 117 -18.76 -5.76 6.94
C ASP A 117 -19.97 -4.89 7.35
N ASN A 118 -20.81 -5.40 8.23
CA ASN A 118 -22.08 -4.80 8.70
C ASN A 118 -21.93 -3.39 9.31
N GLY A 119 -21.28 -2.45 8.61
CA GLY A 119 -21.20 -1.04 8.98
C GLY A 119 -20.52 -0.71 10.31
N GLN A 120 -20.23 -1.71 11.13
CA GLN A 120 -19.64 -1.55 12.46
C GLN A 120 -18.10 -1.44 12.46
N ASP A 121 -17.46 -1.81 11.36
CA ASP A 121 -16.02 -1.60 11.16
C ASP A 121 -15.71 -0.32 10.37
N SER A 122 -16.63 0.64 10.31
CA SER A 122 -16.23 1.98 9.89
C SER A 122 -15.19 2.46 10.88
N PHE A 123 -14.04 2.87 10.38
CA PHE A 123 -12.93 3.50 11.11
C PHE A 123 -13.35 4.81 11.84
N LEU A 124 -14.63 4.95 12.07
CA LEU A 124 -15.32 6.06 12.72
C LEU A 124 -15.47 5.88 14.24
N HIS A 125 -14.81 4.87 14.84
CA HIS A 125 -14.77 4.90 16.30
C HIS A 125 -14.00 6.15 16.72
N PRO A 126 -14.69 7.12 17.35
CA PRO A 126 -13.99 8.25 17.92
C PRO A 126 -12.91 7.68 18.84
N VAL A 127 -11.67 7.93 18.54
CA VAL A 127 -10.58 7.66 19.46
C VAL A 127 -10.83 8.61 20.61
N SER A 128 -11.43 8.12 21.69
CA SER A 128 -11.56 8.93 22.88
C SER A 128 -10.15 9.34 23.28
N SER A 129 -9.86 10.60 23.13
CA SER A 129 -8.52 11.23 23.15
C SER A 129 -7.76 11.06 24.44
N LEU A 130 -8.39 10.58 25.48
CA LEU A 130 -7.79 10.41 26.80
C LEU A 130 -6.72 9.32 26.85
N LYS A 131 -6.59 8.45 25.83
CA LYS A 131 -5.63 7.34 25.84
C LYS A 131 -4.51 7.44 24.81
N PHE A 132 -4.60 8.30 23.82
CA PHE A 132 -3.63 8.33 22.72
C PHE A 132 -3.03 9.73 22.57
N LYS A 133 -1.73 9.83 22.80
CA LYS A 133 -0.98 11.09 22.63
C LYS A 133 -0.95 11.55 21.17
N GLU A 134 -1.07 10.64 20.23
CA GLU A 134 -1.00 10.91 18.78
C GLU A 134 -2.05 10.09 18.01
N PRO A 135 -3.23 10.65 17.72
CA PRO A 135 -4.30 9.96 17.00
C PRO A 135 -3.85 9.45 15.62
N ILE A 136 -2.97 10.17 14.95
CA ILE A 136 -2.44 9.84 13.62
C ILE A 136 -1.64 8.53 13.61
N GLU A 137 -0.78 8.33 14.61
CA GLU A 137 0.02 7.10 14.76
C GLU A 137 -0.89 5.88 15.04
N TYR A 138 -1.86 6.08 15.93
CA TYR A 138 -2.85 5.03 16.23
C TYR A 138 -3.62 4.60 14.98
N ARG A 139 -4.08 5.56 14.16
CA ARG A 139 -4.82 5.26 12.93
C ARG A 139 -3.97 4.53 11.89
N ALA A 140 -2.72 4.94 11.71
CA ALA A 140 -1.79 4.24 10.82
C ALA A 140 -1.59 2.78 11.27
N LYS A 141 -1.38 2.57 12.57
CA LYS A 141 -1.23 1.23 13.17
C LYS A 141 -2.47 0.35 12.98
N GLU A 142 -3.65 0.88 13.25
CA GLU A 142 -4.89 0.13 13.12
C GLU A 142 -5.20 -0.21 11.66
N LEU A 143 -4.91 0.70 10.71
CA LEU A 143 -5.06 0.43 9.28
C LEU A 143 -4.16 -0.73 8.83
N ALA A 144 -2.88 -0.69 9.19
CA ALA A 144 -1.93 -1.75 8.85
C ALA A 144 -2.32 -3.10 9.45
N LYS A 145 -2.75 -3.12 10.73
CA LYS A 145 -3.23 -4.32 11.40
C LYS A 145 -4.50 -4.89 10.73
N LYS A 146 -5.47 -4.02 10.39
CA LYS A 146 -6.69 -4.45 9.70
C LYS A 146 -6.35 -5.10 8.36
N LEU A 147 -5.50 -4.47 7.56
CA LEU A 147 -5.06 -5.00 6.28
C LEU A 147 -4.39 -6.38 6.44
N ASN A 148 -3.47 -6.51 7.39
CA ASN A 148 -2.78 -7.79 7.65
C ASN A 148 -3.74 -8.88 8.14
N ARG A 149 -4.67 -8.56 9.04
CA ARG A 149 -5.73 -9.47 9.51
C ARG A 149 -6.59 -9.96 8.35
N ASP A 150 -7.00 -9.07 7.46
CA ASP A 150 -7.86 -9.40 6.32
C ASP A 150 -7.09 -10.19 5.26
N ARG A 151 -5.76 -9.93 5.09
CA ARG A 151 -4.86 -10.77 4.29
C ARG A 151 -4.82 -12.21 4.81
N ALA A 152 -4.68 -12.38 6.13
CA ALA A 152 -4.67 -13.70 6.76
C ALA A 152 -6.01 -14.44 6.61
N LYS A 153 -7.14 -13.72 6.72
CA LYS A 153 -8.48 -14.28 6.45
C LYS A 153 -8.61 -14.74 4.98
N SER A 154 -8.13 -13.92 4.02
CA SER A 154 -8.12 -14.27 2.60
C SER A 154 -7.28 -15.52 2.32
N ALA A 155 -6.11 -15.68 2.94
CA ALA A 155 -5.27 -16.87 2.82
C ALA A 155 -5.98 -18.12 3.34
N LYS A 156 -6.63 -18.01 4.50
CA LYS A 156 -7.40 -19.12 5.09
C LYS A 156 -8.58 -19.52 4.20
N ALA A 157 -9.30 -18.55 3.63
CA ALA A 157 -10.41 -18.81 2.71
C ALA A 157 -9.94 -19.50 1.41
N ALA A 158 -8.74 -19.20 0.93
CA ALA A 158 -8.12 -19.83 -0.23
C ALA A 158 -7.50 -21.21 0.06
N GLY A 159 -7.60 -21.72 1.29
CA GLY A 159 -7.03 -23.02 1.69
C GLY A 159 -5.51 -23.05 1.78
N VAL A 160 -4.86 -21.90 1.75
CA VAL A 160 -3.41 -21.77 1.88
C VAL A 160 -3.04 -22.02 3.34
N LYS A 161 -2.34 -23.14 3.61
CA LYS A 161 -1.78 -23.37 4.95
C LYS A 161 -0.72 -22.34 5.24
N ALA A 162 -0.85 -21.62 6.35
CA ALA A 162 0.20 -20.72 6.82
C ALA A 162 1.48 -21.54 7.01
N SER A 163 2.51 -21.26 6.22
CA SER A 163 3.87 -21.76 6.47
C SER A 163 4.34 -21.14 7.79
N LYS A 164 4.63 -22.01 8.76
CA LYS A 164 5.27 -21.58 10.02
C LYS A 164 6.73 -21.24 9.79
#